data_cc6230bf6640c51015c7864f9ad2b9ee
#
_entry.id   cc6230bf6640c51015c7864f9ad2b9ee
#
_cell.length_a   1.000
_cell.length_b   1.000
_cell.length_c   1.000
_cell.angle_alpha   90.00
_cell.angle_beta   90.00
_cell.angle_gamma   90.00
#
_symmetry.space_group_name_H-M   'P 1'
#
loop_
_entity.id
_entity.type
_entity.pdbx_description
1 polymer ?
#
loop_
_entity_poly.entity_id
_entity_poly.type
_entity_poly.pdbx_seq_one_letter_code
_entity_poly.pdbx_strand_id
1 'polypeptide(L)'
;NRIALELNKKNIYVQNPNLTLKETMQLYSNAYFNIGMRFHAVVLQTLVNGNNYILDYTEPNKGKIFGFINDIDKVGFYKNRYLSLQKDKIKSEIIKYENTKFEFDIDEIKKKLEIYIVKLKEV
;
A
#
# COMPACT_ATOMS: atom_id res chain seq x y z
N ASN A 1 12.19 3.22 24.27
CA ASN A 1 10.75 2.94 24.29
C ASN A 1 10.47 1.51 24.73
N ARG A 2 9.68 1.35 25.77
CA ARG A 2 9.36 0.04 26.38
C ARG A 2 8.67 -0.90 25.38
N ILE A 3 7.74 -0.38 24.59
CA ILE A 3 7.01 -1.16 23.57
C ILE A 3 7.97 -1.68 22.51
N ALA A 4 8.88 -0.83 22.03
CA ALA A 4 9.88 -1.21 21.05
C ALA A 4 10.82 -2.30 21.56
N LEU A 5 11.22 -2.23 22.83
CA LEU A 5 12.08 -3.25 23.45
C LEU A 5 11.35 -4.61 23.57
N GLU A 6 10.10 -4.61 23.98
CA GLU A 6 9.30 -5.83 24.05
C GLU A 6 9.08 -6.45 22.67
N LEU A 7 8.80 -5.66 21.65
CA LEU A 7 8.63 -6.12 20.28
C LEU A 7 9.94 -6.68 19.71
N ASN A 8 11.07 -6.06 20.02
CA ASN A 8 12.38 -6.51 19.55
C ASN A 8 12.69 -7.94 20.01
N LYS A 9 12.31 -8.31 21.23
CA LYS A 9 12.45 -9.68 21.75
C LYS A 9 11.67 -10.72 20.93
N LYS A 10 10.67 -10.28 20.14
CA LYS A 10 9.84 -11.13 19.28
C LYS A 10 10.22 -11.01 17.81
N ASN A 11 11.41 -10.48 17.50
CA ASN A 11 11.85 -10.18 16.14
C ASN A 11 10.96 -9.16 15.42
N ILE A 12 10.34 -8.25 16.18
CA ILE A 12 9.54 -7.14 15.66
C ILE A 12 10.27 -5.85 15.99
N TYR A 13 10.56 -5.05 14.99
CA TYR A 13 11.37 -3.83 15.12
C TYR A 13 10.53 -2.60 14.81
N VAL A 14 10.65 -1.58 15.66
CA VAL A 14 10.00 -0.28 15.44
C VAL A 14 10.99 0.63 14.71
N GLN A 15 10.61 1.11 13.54
CA GLN A 15 11.44 2.00 12.74
C GLN A 15 11.45 3.44 13.25
N ASN A 16 12.57 4.11 13.02
CA ASN A 16 12.71 5.53 13.29
C ASN A 16 11.73 6.32 12.39
N PRO A 17 10.88 7.22 12.98
CA PRO A 17 9.95 8.01 12.19
C PRO A 17 10.61 9.06 11.28
N ASN A 18 11.91 9.31 11.44
CA ASN A 18 12.66 10.31 10.68
C ASN A 18 13.36 9.75 9.43
N LEU A 19 12.86 8.65 8.87
CA LEU A 19 13.39 8.12 7.63
C LEU A 19 13.15 9.08 6.46
N THR A 20 14.15 9.21 5.60
CA THR A 20 13.99 9.93 4.32
C THR A 20 13.06 9.16 3.39
N LEU A 21 12.55 9.82 2.36
CA LEU A 21 11.73 9.15 1.35
C LEU A 21 12.50 7.99 0.69
N LYS A 22 13.76 8.21 0.36
CA LYS A 22 14.63 7.18 -0.23
C LYS A 22 14.79 5.97 0.67
N GLU A 23 15.06 6.19 1.97
CA GLU A 23 15.18 5.12 2.96
C GLU A 23 13.87 4.35 3.13
N THR A 24 12.75 5.06 3.14
CA THR A 24 11.42 4.44 3.22
C THR A 24 11.13 3.56 1.99
N MET A 25 11.44 4.06 0.80
CA MET A 25 11.26 3.31 -0.44
C MET A 25 12.14 2.06 -0.48
N GLN A 26 13.38 2.16 -0.01
CA GLN A 26 14.30 1.01 0.09
C GLN A 26 13.76 -0.03 1.06
N LEU A 27 13.25 0.40 2.22
CA LEU A 27 12.64 -0.49 3.21
C LEU A 27 11.46 -1.26 2.62
N TYR A 28 10.55 -0.56 1.94
CA TYR A 28 9.40 -1.19 1.30
C TYR A 28 9.81 -2.12 0.17
N SER A 29 10.77 -1.71 -0.65
CA SER A 29 11.26 -2.50 -1.77
C SER A 29 11.89 -3.82 -1.33
N ASN A 30 12.65 -3.80 -0.23
CA ASN A 30 13.37 -4.96 0.28
C ASN A 30 12.52 -5.87 1.17
N ALA A 31 11.34 -5.46 1.56
CA ALA A 31 10.44 -6.27 2.36
C ALA A 31 9.89 -7.45 1.57
N TYR A 32 9.69 -8.57 2.23
CA TYR A 32 9.06 -9.73 1.64
C TYR A 32 7.61 -9.44 1.23
N PHE A 33 6.90 -8.74 2.10
CA PHE A 33 5.62 -8.10 1.80
C PHE A 33 5.43 -6.89 2.72
N ASN A 34 4.49 -6.04 2.36
CA ASN A 34 4.15 -4.85 3.15
C ASN A 34 2.68 -4.86 3.55
N ILE A 35 2.36 -4.20 4.65
CA ILE A 35 0.99 -3.92 5.04
C ILE A 35 0.86 -2.40 5.21
N GLY A 36 -0.05 -1.78 4.50
CA GLY A 36 -0.26 -0.34 4.52
C GLY A 36 -1.63 0.05 5.02
N MET A 37 -1.70 1.13 5.79
CA MET A 37 -2.96 1.71 6.28
C MET A 37 -3.19 3.12 5.76
N ARG A 38 -2.13 3.85 5.45
CA ARG A 38 -2.21 5.23 4.96
C ARG A 38 -2.02 5.29 3.46
N PHE A 39 -2.67 6.25 2.83
CA PHE A 39 -2.69 6.40 1.38
C PHE A 39 -1.28 6.44 0.77
N HIS A 40 -0.39 7.31 1.28
CA HIS A 40 0.96 7.42 0.73
C HIS A 40 1.77 6.14 0.91
N ALA A 41 1.63 5.47 2.05
CA ALA A 41 2.30 4.18 2.29
C ALA A 41 1.81 3.12 1.29
N VAL A 42 0.50 3.02 1.09
CA VAL A 42 -0.09 2.08 0.14
C VAL A 42 0.42 2.34 -1.28
N VAL A 43 0.42 3.60 -1.72
CA VAL A 43 0.91 3.97 -3.06
C VAL A 43 2.37 3.58 -3.23
N LEU A 44 3.23 3.96 -2.29
CA LEU A 44 4.67 3.65 -2.37
C LEU A 44 4.93 2.16 -2.33
N GLN A 45 4.28 1.43 -1.45
CA GLN A 45 4.42 -0.03 -1.34
C GLN A 45 4.01 -0.73 -2.63
N THR A 46 2.93 -0.27 -3.25
CA THR A 46 2.46 -0.80 -4.53
C THR A 46 3.47 -0.54 -5.64
N LEU A 47 4.04 0.67 -5.69
CA LEU A 47 4.98 1.07 -6.73
C LEU A 47 6.34 0.36 -6.62
N VAL A 48 6.89 0.24 -5.42
CA VAL A 48 8.26 -0.24 -5.24
C VAL A 48 8.37 -1.73 -4.91
N ASN A 49 7.29 -2.37 -4.52
CA ASN A 49 7.27 -3.80 -4.20
C ASN A 49 6.15 -4.54 -4.93
N GLY A 50 4.91 -4.12 -4.75
CA GLY A 50 3.74 -4.76 -5.35
C GLY A 50 3.19 -5.96 -4.57
N ASN A 51 3.94 -6.51 -3.64
CA ASN A 51 3.45 -7.56 -2.74
C ASN A 51 3.01 -6.93 -1.42
N ASN A 52 1.84 -6.33 -1.44
CA ASN A 52 1.34 -5.57 -0.30
C ASN A 52 -0.14 -5.85 -0.02
N TYR A 53 -0.48 -5.67 1.24
CA TYR A 53 -1.82 -5.81 1.78
C TYR A 53 -2.26 -4.46 2.32
N ILE A 54 -3.56 -4.20 2.30
CA ILE A 54 -4.12 -2.91 2.64
C ILE A 54 -5.14 -3.07 3.76
N LEU A 55 -4.93 -2.33 4.84
CA LEU A 55 -5.90 -2.18 5.92
C LEU A 55 -6.49 -0.78 5.82
N ASP A 56 -7.67 -0.64 5.26
CA ASP A 56 -8.30 0.65 5.04
C ASP A 56 -9.21 1.00 6.23
N TYR A 57 -8.84 2.05 6.96
CA TYR A 57 -9.60 2.54 8.10
C TYR A 57 -10.65 3.58 7.71
N THR A 58 -10.69 3.98 6.45
CA THR A 58 -11.64 4.99 5.95
C THR A 58 -12.99 4.38 5.63
N GLU A 59 -13.96 5.22 5.23
CA GLU A 59 -15.31 4.76 4.91
C GLU A 59 -15.29 3.74 3.77
N PRO A 60 -16.00 2.60 3.92
CA PRO A 60 -16.01 1.54 2.90
C PRO A 60 -16.46 2.04 1.53
N ASN A 61 -15.74 1.63 0.48
CA ASN A 61 -16.01 1.98 -0.92
C ASN A 61 -15.92 3.47 -1.24
N LYS A 62 -15.29 4.23 -0.34
CA LYS A 62 -15.03 5.66 -0.49
C LYS A 62 -13.60 5.94 -0.03
N GLY A 63 -13.10 7.11 -0.32
CA GLY A 63 -11.77 7.51 0.11
C GLY A 63 -10.68 7.25 -0.92
N LYS A 64 -9.50 7.76 -0.61
CA LYS A 64 -8.38 7.80 -1.56
C LYS A 64 -7.78 6.43 -1.84
N ILE A 65 -7.67 5.57 -0.82
CA ILE A 65 -7.09 4.23 -0.96
C ILE A 65 -7.96 3.39 -1.87
N PHE A 66 -9.26 3.36 -1.61
CA PHE A 66 -10.22 2.63 -2.44
C PHE A 66 -10.19 3.14 -3.88
N GLY A 67 -10.21 4.46 -4.07
CA GLY A 67 -10.14 5.07 -5.40
C GLY A 67 -8.87 4.70 -6.15
N PHE A 68 -7.72 4.75 -5.49
CA PHE A 68 -6.44 4.38 -6.08
C PHE A 68 -6.43 2.91 -6.53
N ILE A 69 -6.84 2.00 -5.66
CA ILE A 69 -6.88 0.57 -5.99
C ILE A 69 -7.86 0.30 -7.14
N ASN A 70 -9.02 0.92 -7.10
CA ASN A 70 -10.02 0.76 -8.15
C ASN A 70 -9.52 1.26 -9.51
N ASP A 71 -8.69 2.31 -9.52
CA ASP A 71 -8.12 2.85 -10.74
C ASP A 71 -7.04 1.97 -11.36
N ILE A 72 -6.21 1.33 -10.54
CA ILE A 72 -5.05 0.58 -11.03
C ILE A 72 -5.31 -0.92 -11.20
N ASP A 73 -6.21 -1.49 -10.39
CA ASP A 73 -6.42 -2.94 -10.34
C ASP A 73 -7.56 -3.36 -11.26
N LYS A 74 -7.22 -3.69 -12.50
CA LYS A 74 -8.19 -4.13 -13.51
C LYS A 74 -8.45 -5.63 -13.49
N VAL A 75 -7.66 -6.40 -12.75
CA VAL A 75 -7.73 -7.87 -12.75
C VAL A 75 -8.16 -8.46 -11.41
N GLY A 76 -8.42 -7.63 -10.42
CA GLY A 76 -8.85 -8.09 -9.10
C GLY A 76 -7.73 -8.62 -8.21
N PHE A 77 -6.50 -8.16 -8.43
CA PHE A 77 -5.33 -8.58 -7.63
C PHE A 77 -5.52 -8.30 -6.15
N TYR A 78 -6.09 -7.13 -5.81
CA TYR A 78 -6.30 -6.70 -4.43
C TYR A 78 -7.58 -7.21 -3.79
N LYS A 79 -8.37 -8.01 -4.48
CA LYS A 79 -9.64 -8.53 -3.94
C LYS A 79 -9.48 -9.21 -2.57
N ASN A 80 -8.43 -10.01 -2.42
CA ASN A 80 -8.12 -10.72 -1.18
C ASN A 80 -7.00 -10.04 -0.36
N ARG A 81 -6.59 -8.85 -0.75
CA ARG A 81 -5.51 -8.08 -0.13
C ARG A 81 -5.96 -6.75 0.45
N TYR A 82 -7.22 -6.40 0.25
CA TYR A 82 -7.82 -5.18 0.76
C TYR A 82 -8.85 -5.54 1.82
N LEU A 83 -8.68 -4.98 3.02
CA LEU A 83 -9.57 -5.17 4.15
C LEU A 83 -10.07 -3.80 4.63
N SER A 84 -11.38 -3.60 4.63
CA SER A 84 -11.99 -2.42 5.25
C SER A 84 -12.16 -2.66 6.74
N LEU A 85 -11.51 -1.85 7.56
CA LEU A 85 -11.58 -1.99 9.01
C LEU A 85 -12.93 -1.60 9.59
N GLN A 86 -13.75 -0.86 8.83
CA GLN A 86 -15.10 -0.49 9.25
C GLN A 86 -16.16 -1.52 8.87
N LYS A 87 -15.94 -2.25 7.78
CA LYS A 87 -16.89 -3.21 7.23
C LYS A 87 -16.56 -4.63 7.65
N ASP A 88 -15.30 -5.00 7.60
CA ASP A 88 -14.83 -6.37 7.81
C ASP A 88 -14.33 -6.56 9.23
N LYS A 89 -14.64 -7.71 9.82
CA LYS A 89 -14.02 -8.09 11.08
C LYS A 89 -12.65 -8.68 10.80
N ILE A 90 -11.63 -8.21 11.54
CA ILE A 90 -10.29 -8.77 11.44
C ILE A 90 -10.30 -10.16 12.07
N LYS A 91 -10.23 -11.17 11.22
CA LYS A 91 -10.01 -12.56 11.63
C LYS A 91 -8.67 -13.01 11.05
N SER A 92 -7.91 -13.78 11.79
CA SER A 92 -6.65 -14.35 11.33
C SER A 92 -6.75 -15.15 10.03
N GLU A 93 -7.95 -15.60 9.70
CA GLU A 93 -8.25 -16.38 8.49
C GLU A 93 -8.51 -15.53 7.24
N ILE A 94 -8.71 -14.21 7.38
CA ILE A 94 -9.09 -13.33 6.26
C ILE A 94 -7.89 -13.00 5.40
N ILE A 95 -6.71 -12.85 5.99
CA ILE A 95 -5.50 -12.53 5.25
C ILE A 95 -4.73 -13.82 4.99
N LYS A 96 -4.93 -14.38 3.81
CA LYS A 96 -4.09 -15.46 3.31
C LYS A 96 -2.91 -14.86 2.59
N TYR A 97 -1.71 -15.20 3.03
CA TYR A 97 -0.50 -14.74 2.38
C TYR A 97 -0.36 -15.40 1.00
N GLU A 98 -0.18 -14.55 0.00
CA GLU A 98 0.14 -14.98 -1.37
C GLU A 98 1.42 -14.29 -1.81
N ASN A 99 2.41 -15.06 -2.23
CA ASN A 99 3.69 -14.53 -2.71
C ASN A 99 3.61 -14.15 -4.18
N THR A 100 2.82 -13.14 -4.47
CA THR A 100 2.65 -12.58 -5.82
C THR A 100 2.76 -11.07 -5.76
N LYS A 101 3.13 -10.45 -6.88
CA LYS A 101 3.31 -9.00 -6.98
C LYS A 101 2.35 -8.42 -7.99
N PHE A 102 1.81 -7.25 -7.67
CA PHE A 102 1.04 -6.45 -8.60
C PHE A 102 1.95 -5.93 -9.72
N GLU A 103 1.50 -6.08 -10.95
CA GLU A 103 2.20 -5.56 -12.12
C GLU A 103 1.45 -4.34 -12.66
N PHE A 104 2.14 -3.21 -12.72
CA PHE A 104 1.61 -2.01 -13.32
C PHE A 104 1.70 -2.07 -14.83
N ASP A 105 0.65 -1.58 -15.50
CA ASP A 105 0.78 -1.15 -16.88
C ASP A 105 1.45 0.23 -16.89
N ILE A 106 2.75 0.24 -17.06
CA ILE A 106 3.56 1.45 -17.02
C ILE A 106 3.16 2.42 -18.13
N ASP A 107 2.81 1.91 -19.30
CA ASP A 107 2.43 2.76 -20.44
C ASP A 107 1.10 3.47 -20.18
N GLU A 108 0.13 2.78 -19.58
CA GLU A 108 -1.14 3.39 -19.20
C GLU A 108 -0.94 4.49 -18.14
N ILE A 109 -0.08 4.23 -17.16
CA ILE A 109 0.24 5.20 -16.10
C ILE A 109 0.93 6.43 -16.70
N LYS A 110 1.87 6.23 -17.59
CA LYS A 110 2.54 7.34 -18.29
C LYS A 110 1.55 8.20 -19.07
N LYS A 111 0.63 7.58 -19.80
CA LYS A 111 -0.41 8.30 -20.54
C LYS A 111 -1.30 9.13 -19.60
N LYS A 112 -1.74 8.57 -18.51
CA LYS A 112 -2.55 9.28 -17.51
C LYS A 112 -1.78 10.45 -16.90
N LEU A 113 -0.51 10.26 -16.61
CA LEU A 113 0.34 11.30 -16.06
C LEU A 113 0.57 12.44 -17.07
N GLU A 114 0.80 12.12 -18.31
CA GLU A 114 0.94 13.10 -19.40
C GLU A 114 -0.32 13.94 -19.56
N ILE A 115 -1.50 13.31 -19.56
CA ILE A 115 -2.78 14.00 -19.62
C ILE A 115 -2.95 14.94 -18.43
N TYR A 116 -2.57 14.50 -17.24
CA TYR A 116 -2.64 15.30 -16.01
C TYR A 116 -1.73 16.53 -16.09
N ILE A 117 -0.50 16.35 -16.59
CA ILE A 117 0.45 17.45 -16.76
C ILE A 117 -0.07 18.48 -17.77
N VAL A 118 -0.64 18.03 -18.88
CA VAL A 118 -1.24 18.92 -19.89
C VAL A 118 -2.37 19.75 -19.25
N LYS A 119 -3.27 19.11 -18.49
CA LYS A 119 -4.33 19.83 -17.79
C LYS A 119 -3.82 20.87 -16.80
N LEU A 120 -2.72 20.58 -16.09
CA LEU A 120 -2.09 21.54 -15.19
C LEU A 120 -1.54 22.75 -15.92
N LYS A 121 -1.01 22.57 -17.14
CA LYS A 121 -0.48 23.67 -17.95
C LYS A 121 -1.57 24.57 -18.52
N GLU A 122 -2.79 24.09 -18.63
CA GLU A 122 -3.94 24.85 -19.14
C GLU A 122 -4.62 25.72 -18.08
N VAL A 123 -4.21 25.59 -16.82
CA VAL A 123 -4.80 26.36 -15.70
C VAL A 123 -4.12 27.74 -15.54
#